data_d9b4e046ae97705c7f638a1054a1f32f
#
_entry.id   d9b4e046ae97705c7f638a1054a1f32f
#
_cell.length_a   1.000
_cell.length_b   1.000
_cell.length_c   1.000
_cell.angle_alpha   90.00
_cell.angle_beta   90.00
_cell.angle_gamma   90.00
#
_symmetry.space_group_name_H-M   'P 1'
#
loop_
_entity.id
_entity.type
_entity.pdbx_description
1 polymer ?
#
loop_
_entity_poly.entity_id
_entity_poly.type
_entity_poly.pdbx_seq_one_letter_code
_entity_poly.pdbx_strand_id
1 'polypeptide(L)'
;MRPSPTVAAVALMLSTAACVGAPAPAAPPAGGPALAAYFDCVRDGGVAVSAHRAVSAPDQPENSIAAIEATGRAIPDAIVELDAALTRDGHLVLMHDETMDRTTTGRGRVADLTLAQVKRARLKASNGGLTRAAPPTLGEALDAAGRVGAIASIDLKPAEGETTVDLARAVIDQVRRAGAGDRVILITYDDANARAVAAMAPEMMISAGLGGTDDLRGLNAPQILAWTGTREERPALWRALREAGVEVQFGTLGAQGVRRDDRYAADGDVSEYRDLVRQGVTVIATDTPLAVKSVLGAELAKAAACPRPR
;
A
#
# COMPACT_ATOMS: atom_id res chain seq x y z
N MET A 1 -53.79 65.35 -22.31
CA MET A 1 -52.83 64.89 -21.29
C MET A 1 -52.60 63.42 -21.40
N ARG A 2 -51.47 63.00 -21.92
CA ARG A 2 -51.06 61.55 -22.01
C ARG A 2 -49.95 61.32 -20.97
N PRO A 3 -49.99 60.27 -20.19
CA PRO A 3 -48.87 59.96 -19.27
C PRO A 3 -47.73 59.24 -20.02
N SER A 4 -46.48 59.60 -19.66
CA SER A 4 -45.24 59.02 -20.15
C SER A 4 -45.01 57.62 -19.53
N PRO A 5 -44.36 56.68 -20.24
CA PRO A 5 -44.00 55.42 -19.66
C PRO A 5 -42.67 55.51 -18.89
N THR A 6 -42.69 54.94 -17.69
CA THR A 6 -41.51 54.77 -16.82
C THR A 6 -40.70 53.53 -17.29
N VAL A 7 -39.48 53.77 -17.71
CA VAL A 7 -38.51 52.67 -18.05
C VAL A 7 -37.89 52.16 -16.78
N ALA A 8 -38.16 50.87 -16.46
CA ALA A 8 -37.48 50.17 -15.36
C ALA A 8 -36.15 49.60 -15.87
N ALA A 9 -35.04 50.07 -15.30
CA ALA A 9 -33.71 49.51 -15.54
C ALA A 9 -33.53 48.22 -14.73
N VAL A 10 -33.37 47.09 -15.42
CA VAL A 10 -32.96 45.82 -14.79
C VAL A 10 -31.45 45.79 -14.69
N ALA A 11 -30.93 45.86 -13.46
CA ALA A 11 -29.51 45.65 -13.18
C ALA A 11 -29.18 44.16 -13.22
N LEU A 12 -28.40 43.75 -14.22
CA LEU A 12 -27.87 42.40 -14.34
C LEU A 12 -26.65 42.26 -13.42
N MET A 13 -26.82 41.55 -12.30
CA MET A 13 -25.69 41.19 -11.41
C MET A 13 -24.92 40.05 -12.02
N LEU A 14 -23.71 40.30 -12.55
CA LEU A 14 -22.76 39.28 -12.93
C LEU A 14 -22.07 38.74 -11.67
N SER A 15 -22.43 37.54 -11.29
CA SER A 15 -21.71 36.76 -10.27
C SER A 15 -20.41 36.20 -10.87
N THR A 16 -19.27 36.78 -10.51
CA THR A 16 -17.95 36.19 -10.80
C THR A 16 -17.71 35.01 -9.86
N ALA A 17 -17.89 33.79 -10.39
CA ALA A 17 -17.42 32.61 -9.71
C ALA A 17 -15.88 32.62 -9.69
N ALA A 18 -15.31 32.88 -8.51
CA ALA A 18 -13.88 32.69 -8.31
C ALA A 18 -13.56 31.20 -8.40
N CYS A 19 -12.83 30.80 -9.43
CA CYS A 19 -12.18 29.49 -9.47
C CYS A 19 -11.17 29.45 -8.31
N VAL A 20 -11.53 28.75 -7.23
CA VAL A 20 -10.57 28.40 -6.18
C VAL A 20 -9.63 27.38 -6.82
N GLY A 21 -8.44 27.84 -7.21
CA GLY A 21 -7.39 26.97 -7.70
C GLY A 21 -7.08 25.91 -6.63
N ALA A 22 -6.91 24.65 -7.06
CA ALA A 22 -6.44 23.59 -6.16
C ALA A 22 -5.13 24.05 -5.49
N PRO A 23 -4.95 23.80 -4.17
CA PRO A 23 -3.71 24.16 -3.50
C PRO A 23 -2.53 23.47 -4.21
N ALA A 24 -1.45 24.21 -4.40
CA ALA A 24 -0.22 23.66 -4.96
C ALA A 24 0.25 22.46 -4.10
N PRO A 25 0.81 21.38 -4.71
CA PRO A 25 1.34 20.25 -3.97
C PRO A 25 2.40 20.77 -2.97
N ALA A 26 2.33 20.25 -1.74
CA ALA A 26 3.31 20.58 -0.71
C ALA A 26 4.71 20.16 -1.18
N ALA A 27 5.72 21.01 -0.97
CA ALA A 27 7.11 20.63 -1.23
C ALA A 27 7.49 19.42 -0.37
N PRO A 28 8.27 18.45 -0.91
CA PRO A 28 8.72 17.30 -0.15
C PRO A 28 9.53 17.75 1.08
N PRO A 29 9.38 17.10 2.24
CA PRO A 29 10.16 17.42 3.43
C PRO A 29 11.66 17.24 3.16
N ALA A 30 12.48 18.10 3.76
CA ALA A 30 13.94 18.02 3.71
C ALA A 30 14.40 16.88 4.64
N GLY A 31 14.51 15.65 4.10
CA GLY A 31 14.97 14.45 4.84
C GLY A 31 14.59 13.17 4.09
N GLY A 32 15.29 12.07 4.39
CA GLY A 32 14.93 10.75 3.89
C GLY A 32 13.65 10.20 4.54
N PRO A 33 13.21 8.96 4.18
CA PRO A 33 11.99 8.38 4.71
C PRO A 33 12.00 8.26 6.22
N ALA A 34 10.92 8.67 6.87
CA ALA A 34 10.77 8.51 8.32
C ALA A 34 10.75 7.03 8.75
N LEU A 35 10.28 6.13 7.88
CA LEU A 35 10.33 4.67 8.09
C LEU A 35 11.76 4.11 8.06
N ALA A 36 12.78 4.81 7.52
CA ALA A 36 14.15 4.31 7.50
C ALA A 36 14.66 4.02 8.92
N ALA A 37 14.47 4.94 9.87
CA ALA A 37 14.88 4.76 11.26
C ALA A 37 14.12 3.60 11.96
N TYR A 38 12.86 3.41 11.64
CA TYR A 38 12.09 2.26 12.11
C TYR A 38 12.70 0.95 11.61
N PHE A 39 12.94 0.84 10.31
CA PHE A 39 13.50 -0.37 9.71
C PHE A 39 14.96 -0.62 10.11
N ASP A 40 15.78 0.43 10.30
CA ASP A 40 17.12 0.28 10.87
C ASP A 40 17.09 -0.44 12.24
N CYS A 41 16.12 -0.06 13.08
CA CYS A 41 15.91 -0.71 14.37
C CYS A 41 15.35 -2.14 14.20
N VAL A 42 14.42 -2.38 13.28
CA VAL A 42 13.88 -3.73 13.00
C VAL A 42 15.01 -4.67 12.59
N ARG A 43 15.99 -4.20 11.83
CA ARG A 43 17.16 -4.98 11.38
C ARG A 43 18.00 -5.53 12.53
N ASP A 44 17.95 -4.92 13.72
CA ASP A 44 18.67 -5.35 14.92
C ASP A 44 17.98 -6.50 15.68
N GLY A 45 17.26 -7.36 14.98
CA GLY A 45 16.69 -8.61 15.51
C GLY A 45 15.18 -8.60 15.68
N GLY A 46 14.49 -7.62 15.09
CA GLY A 46 13.06 -7.64 14.86
C GLY A 46 12.69 -8.27 13.51
N VAL A 47 11.39 -8.36 13.26
CA VAL A 47 10.79 -8.69 11.96
C VAL A 47 9.48 -7.93 11.81
N ALA A 48 9.16 -7.49 10.61
CA ALA A 48 7.85 -6.94 10.27
C ALA A 48 7.06 -7.94 9.40
N VAL A 49 5.73 -7.86 9.49
CA VAL A 49 4.81 -8.69 8.68
C VAL A 49 4.07 -7.79 7.72
N SER A 50 4.12 -8.14 6.43
CA SER A 50 3.32 -7.52 5.39
C SER A 50 2.15 -8.43 5.03
N ALA A 51 0.95 -8.03 5.41
CA ALA A 51 -0.28 -8.75 5.13
C ALA A 51 -0.75 -8.42 3.70
N HIS A 52 -0.72 -9.40 2.81
CA HIS A 52 -1.14 -9.29 1.42
C HIS A 52 -2.60 -8.88 1.33
N ARG A 53 -2.89 -7.77 0.64
CA ARG A 53 -4.22 -7.15 0.52
C ARG A 53 -4.89 -6.86 1.87
N ALA A 54 -4.07 -6.64 2.91
CA ALA A 54 -4.46 -6.40 4.30
C ALA A 54 -5.21 -7.56 4.99
N VAL A 55 -5.37 -8.73 4.37
CA VAL A 55 -6.18 -9.84 4.89
C VAL A 55 -5.44 -10.59 5.99
N SER A 56 -6.13 -10.88 7.10
CA SER A 56 -5.64 -11.72 8.20
C SER A 56 -6.56 -12.92 8.52
N ALA A 57 -7.78 -12.94 7.95
CA ALA A 57 -8.73 -14.04 8.10
C ALA A 57 -9.60 -14.23 6.84
N PRO A 58 -10.06 -15.47 6.56
CA PRO A 58 -10.79 -15.79 5.32
C PRO A 58 -12.16 -15.13 5.16
N ASP A 59 -12.76 -14.64 6.25
CA ASP A 59 -14.03 -13.91 6.26
C ASP A 59 -13.88 -12.41 5.97
N GLN A 60 -12.66 -11.94 5.78
CA GLN A 60 -12.36 -10.56 5.43
C GLN A 60 -12.29 -10.37 3.92
N PRO A 61 -12.88 -9.29 3.37
CA PRO A 61 -12.63 -8.90 1.99
C PRO A 61 -11.21 -8.34 1.85
N GLU A 62 -10.51 -8.74 0.79
CA GLU A 62 -9.24 -8.13 0.42
C GLU A 62 -9.42 -6.63 0.14
N ASN A 63 -8.38 -5.83 0.39
CA ASN A 63 -8.40 -4.40 0.11
C ASN A 63 -9.56 -3.64 0.78
N SER A 64 -9.91 -3.99 2.00
CA SER A 64 -11.04 -3.40 2.73
C SER A 64 -10.63 -2.71 4.02
N ILE A 65 -11.42 -1.72 4.44
CA ILE A 65 -11.22 -1.04 5.72
C ILE A 65 -11.27 -2.04 6.89
N ALA A 66 -12.19 -3.01 6.83
CA ALA A 66 -12.32 -4.03 7.88
C ALA A 66 -11.06 -4.90 8.00
N ALA A 67 -10.46 -5.30 6.87
CA ALA A 67 -9.22 -6.08 6.85
C ALA A 67 -8.04 -5.24 7.39
N ILE A 68 -7.87 -4.00 6.92
CA ILE A 68 -6.82 -3.07 7.40
C ILE A 68 -6.89 -2.93 8.93
N GLU A 69 -8.07 -2.62 9.46
CA GLU A 69 -8.24 -2.40 10.89
C GLU A 69 -8.08 -3.69 11.72
N ALA A 70 -8.60 -4.82 11.23
CA ALA A 70 -8.46 -6.09 11.93
C ALA A 70 -7.00 -6.54 12.01
N THR A 71 -6.27 -6.45 10.89
CA THR A 71 -4.85 -6.81 10.82
C THR A 71 -3.98 -5.89 11.67
N GLY A 72 -4.17 -4.57 11.58
CA GLY A 72 -3.41 -3.63 12.39
C GLY A 72 -3.68 -3.75 13.90
N ARG A 73 -4.91 -4.09 14.31
CA ARG A 73 -5.20 -4.40 15.73
C ARG A 73 -4.58 -5.73 16.17
N ALA A 74 -4.53 -6.71 15.28
CA ALA A 74 -3.99 -8.03 15.61
C ALA A 74 -2.46 -8.03 15.68
N ILE A 75 -1.80 -7.28 14.82
CA ILE A 75 -0.34 -7.24 14.69
C ILE A 75 0.10 -5.78 14.78
N PRO A 76 0.72 -5.36 15.90
CA PRO A 76 1.30 -4.03 16.00
C PRO A 76 2.32 -3.79 14.87
N ASP A 77 2.28 -2.61 14.27
CA ASP A 77 3.12 -2.21 13.14
C ASP A 77 3.03 -3.10 11.90
N ALA A 78 1.90 -3.81 11.73
CA ALA A 78 1.69 -4.56 10.50
C ALA A 78 1.86 -3.64 9.28
N ILE A 79 2.57 -4.13 8.30
CA ILE A 79 2.49 -3.57 6.96
C ILE A 79 1.22 -4.14 6.33
N VAL A 80 0.29 -3.29 5.94
CA VAL A 80 -0.89 -3.68 5.17
C VAL A 80 -0.62 -3.36 3.71
N GLU A 81 -0.50 -4.40 2.90
CA GLU A 81 -0.33 -4.21 1.47
C GLU A 81 -1.70 -3.94 0.84
N LEU A 82 -1.75 -2.98 -0.09
CA LEU A 82 -2.96 -2.40 -0.67
C LEU A 82 -2.76 -2.14 -2.15
N ASP A 83 -3.71 -2.54 -2.98
CA ASP A 83 -3.67 -2.38 -4.42
C ASP A 83 -4.41 -1.11 -4.85
N ALA A 84 -3.71 -0.11 -5.37
CA ALA A 84 -4.31 1.15 -5.82
C ALA A 84 -4.54 1.17 -7.33
N ALA A 85 -5.75 1.54 -7.75
CA ALA A 85 -6.15 1.72 -9.14
C ALA A 85 -6.93 3.03 -9.34
N LEU A 86 -6.89 3.61 -10.56
CA LEU A 86 -7.63 4.81 -10.92
C LEU A 86 -8.99 4.48 -11.54
N THR A 87 -10.02 5.21 -11.11
CA THR A 87 -11.32 5.23 -11.78
C THR A 87 -11.28 6.18 -12.98
N ARG A 88 -12.28 6.07 -13.88
CA ARG A 88 -12.42 6.95 -15.05
C ARG A 88 -12.46 8.44 -14.72
N ASP A 89 -13.01 8.79 -13.57
CA ASP A 89 -13.10 10.17 -13.08
C ASP A 89 -11.97 10.57 -12.14
N GLY A 90 -10.84 9.81 -12.17
CA GLY A 90 -9.56 10.18 -11.54
C GLY A 90 -9.50 9.97 -10.02
N HIS A 91 -10.35 9.13 -9.46
CA HIS A 91 -10.29 8.77 -8.03
C HIS A 91 -9.49 7.49 -7.81
N LEU A 92 -8.64 7.47 -6.79
CA LEU A 92 -7.92 6.28 -6.36
C LEU A 92 -8.82 5.41 -5.47
N VAL A 93 -8.99 4.15 -5.88
CA VAL A 93 -9.72 3.11 -5.14
C VAL A 93 -8.82 1.91 -4.89
N LEU A 94 -9.17 1.09 -3.90
CA LEU A 94 -8.45 -0.18 -3.69
C LEU A 94 -9.09 -1.29 -4.50
N MET A 95 -8.32 -1.86 -5.42
CA MET A 95 -8.71 -3.00 -6.26
C MET A 95 -7.47 -3.66 -6.85
N HIS A 96 -7.32 -4.98 -6.65
CA HIS A 96 -6.19 -5.73 -7.21
C HIS A 96 -6.37 -6.00 -8.71
N ASP A 97 -7.55 -6.51 -9.08
CA ASP A 97 -7.82 -6.90 -10.47
C ASP A 97 -8.19 -5.67 -11.30
N GLU A 98 -7.91 -5.73 -12.57
CA GLU A 98 -8.34 -4.71 -13.53
C GLU A 98 -9.87 -4.53 -13.54
N THR A 99 -10.62 -5.60 -13.22
CA THR A 99 -12.09 -5.61 -13.16
C THR A 99 -12.61 -5.86 -11.74
N MET A 100 -13.83 -5.40 -11.49
CA MET A 100 -14.51 -5.56 -10.20
C MET A 100 -15.09 -6.97 -9.96
N ASP A 101 -15.05 -7.85 -10.94
CA ASP A 101 -15.91 -9.05 -11.05
C ASP A 101 -15.63 -10.11 -9.97
N ARG A 102 -14.37 -10.38 -9.64
CA ARG A 102 -13.98 -11.41 -8.68
C ARG A 102 -14.33 -11.03 -7.25
N THR A 103 -13.93 -9.85 -6.83
CA THR A 103 -13.94 -9.44 -5.41
C THR A 103 -15.15 -8.62 -5.01
N THR A 104 -16.05 -8.29 -5.95
CA THR A 104 -17.22 -7.48 -5.68
C THR A 104 -18.49 -7.98 -6.38
N THR A 105 -19.64 -7.36 -6.09
CA THR A 105 -20.90 -7.54 -6.86
C THR A 105 -20.93 -6.69 -8.13
N GLY A 106 -19.96 -5.78 -8.32
CA GLY A 106 -19.82 -4.96 -9.51
C GLY A 106 -19.26 -5.73 -10.70
N ARG A 107 -19.26 -5.09 -11.87
CA ARG A 107 -18.77 -5.64 -13.12
C ARG A 107 -18.01 -4.59 -13.92
N GLY A 108 -17.02 -5.06 -14.70
CA GLY A 108 -16.30 -4.24 -15.66
C GLY A 108 -15.00 -3.66 -15.09
N ARG A 109 -14.26 -3.01 -15.96
CA ARG A 109 -12.92 -2.46 -15.64
C ARG A 109 -13.05 -1.24 -14.75
N VAL A 110 -12.22 -1.16 -13.72
CA VAL A 110 -12.18 -0.01 -12.79
C VAL A 110 -11.95 1.31 -13.53
N ALA A 111 -11.04 1.31 -14.51
CA ALA A 111 -10.72 2.48 -15.32
C ALA A 111 -11.89 3.00 -16.19
N ASP A 112 -12.92 2.18 -16.45
CA ASP A 112 -14.10 2.57 -17.20
C ASP A 112 -15.24 3.08 -16.31
N LEU A 113 -15.12 2.96 -15.00
CA LEU A 113 -16.16 3.29 -14.01
C LEU A 113 -15.83 4.58 -13.27
N THR A 114 -16.86 5.36 -12.93
CA THR A 114 -16.73 6.47 -11.99
C THR A 114 -16.66 5.96 -10.54
N LEU A 115 -16.11 6.75 -9.63
CA LEU A 115 -16.14 6.44 -8.19
C LEU A 115 -17.55 6.11 -7.70
N ALA A 116 -18.55 6.88 -8.12
CA ALA A 116 -19.95 6.63 -7.76
C ALA A 116 -20.45 5.26 -8.24
N GLN A 117 -19.97 4.76 -9.38
CA GLN A 117 -20.30 3.43 -9.87
C GLN A 117 -19.59 2.34 -9.06
N VAL A 118 -18.30 2.51 -8.78
CA VAL A 118 -17.51 1.59 -7.94
C VAL A 118 -18.12 1.47 -6.53
N LYS A 119 -18.51 2.58 -5.91
CA LYS A 119 -19.10 2.61 -4.56
C LYS A 119 -20.47 1.94 -4.43
N ARG A 120 -21.17 1.68 -5.54
CA ARG A 120 -22.44 0.91 -5.53
C ARG A 120 -22.23 -0.59 -5.33
N ALA A 121 -21.06 -1.10 -5.66
CA ALA A 121 -20.73 -2.50 -5.48
C ALA A 121 -20.52 -2.85 -3.98
N ARG A 122 -20.61 -4.15 -3.66
CA ARG A 122 -20.31 -4.71 -2.36
C ARG A 122 -19.14 -5.67 -2.47
N LEU A 123 -18.21 -5.59 -1.53
CA LEU A 123 -17.06 -6.48 -1.43
C LEU A 123 -17.51 -7.90 -1.05
N LYS A 124 -16.82 -8.89 -1.60
CA LYS A 124 -16.89 -10.30 -1.21
C LYS A 124 -15.69 -10.64 -0.34
N ALA A 125 -15.90 -11.36 0.73
CA ALA A 125 -14.83 -11.94 1.53
C ALA A 125 -14.07 -13.04 0.75
N SER A 126 -12.86 -13.38 1.19
CA SER A 126 -12.03 -14.40 0.55
C SER A 126 -12.69 -15.80 0.54
N ASN A 127 -13.56 -16.09 1.51
CA ASN A 127 -14.39 -17.31 1.56
C ASN A 127 -15.67 -17.24 0.70
N GLY A 128 -15.85 -16.17 -0.10
CA GLY A 128 -17.01 -15.96 -0.96
C GLY A 128 -18.21 -15.27 -0.29
N GLY A 129 -18.16 -15.01 1.01
CA GLY A 129 -19.22 -14.33 1.75
C GLY A 129 -19.44 -12.89 1.28
N LEU A 130 -20.71 -12.49 1.06
CA LEU A 130 -21.04 -11.14 0.66
C LEU A 130 -21.05 -10.22 1.88
N THR A 131 -20.40 -9.06 1.78
CA THR A 131 -20.38 -8.05 2.84
C THR A 131 -21.29 -6.86 2.53
N ARG A 132 -21.42 -5.92 3.47
CA ARG A 132 -22.09 -4.63 3.25
C ARG A 132 -21.11 -3.53 2.83
N ALA A 133 -19.81 -3.79 2.88
CA ALA A 133 -18.78 -2.82 2.55
C ALA A 133 -18.70 -2.58 1.03
N ALA A 134 -18.46 -1.35 0.64
CA ALA A 134 -18.08 -0.98 -0.71
C ALA A 134 -16.55 -0.93 -0.85
N PRO A 135 -16.00 -1.03 -2.07
CA PRO A 135 -14.58 -0.78 -2.28
C PRO A 135 -14.16 0.59 -1.73
N PRO A 136 -13.12 0.67 -0.89
CA PRO A 136 -12.69 1.95 -0.32
C PRO A 136 -11.89 2.78 -1.34
N THR A 137 -11.85 4.09 -1.13
CA THR A 137 -10.84 4.95 -1.72
C THR A 137 -9.50 4.78 -1.01
N LEU A 138 -8.41 5.14 -1.68
CA LEU A 138 -7.08 5.16 -1.05
C LEU A 138 -7.05 6.09 0.18
N GLY A 139 -7.73 7.23 0.13
CA GLY A 139 -7.82 8.13 1.28
C GLY A 139 -8.47 7.47 2.50
N GLU A 140 -9.63 6.81 2.31
CA GLU A 140 -10.30 6.05 3.38
C GLU A 140 -9.40 4.95 3.96
N ALA A 141 -8.61 4.30 3.12
CA ALA A 141 -7.68 3.25 3.53
C ALA A 141 -6.48 3.79 4.33
N LEU A 142 -5.89 4.91 3.90
CA LEU A 142 -4.81 5.59 4.63
C LEU A 142 -5.27 6.06 6.01
N ASP A 143 -6.49 6.59 6.12
CA ASP A 143 -7.10 6.96 7.40
C ASP A 143 -7.29 5.72 8.29
N ALA A 144 -7.76 4.60 7.73
CA ALA A 144 -7.93 3.36 8.48
C ALA A 144 -6.60 2.80 8.99
N ALA A 145 -5.56 2.76 8.14
CA ALA A 145 -4.21 2.35 8.52
C ALA A 145 -3.65 3.24 9.63
N GLY A 146 -3.83 4.56 9.51
CA GLY A 146 -3.42 5.53 10.54
C GLY A 146 -4.10 5.31 11.89
N ARG A 147 -5.41 5.00 11.91
CA ARG A 147 -6.15 4.71 13.17
C ARG A 147 -5.60 3.53 13.95
N VAL A 148 -5.01 2.55 13.27
CA VAL A 148 -4.47 1.33 13.91
C VAL A 148 -2.95 1.31 13.95
N GLY A 149 -2.28 2.38 13.51
CA GLY A 149 -0.82 2.48 13.49
C GLY A 149 -0.15 1.53 12.48
N ALA A 150 -0.86 1.09 11.44
CA ALA A 150 -0.31 0.24 10.40
C ALA A 150 0.50 1.06 9.37
N ILE A 151 1.50 0.41 8.77
CA ILE A 151 2.25 0.92 7.63
C ILE A 151 1.50 0.51 6.35
N ALA A 152 1.17 1.44 5.47
CA ALA A 152 0.54 1.14 4.20
C ALA A 152 1.59 0.88 3.11
N SER A 153 1.60 -0.32 2.54
CA SER A 153 2.42 -0.67 1.36
C SER A 153 1.52 -0.70 0.13
N ILE A 154 1.70 0.28 -0.76
CA ILE A 154 0.76 0.53 -1.86
C ILE A 154 1.32 -0.07 -3.14
N ASP A 155 0.66 -1.10 -3.65
CA ASP A 155 0.93 -1.70 -4.95
C ASP A 155 0.21 -0.91 -6.04
N LEU A 156 0.98 -0.46 -7.03
CA LEU A 156 0.50 0.35 -8.14
C LEU A 156 -0.07 -0.55 -9.23
N LYS A 157 -1.38 -0.46 -9.48
CA LYS A 157 -2.10 -1.24 -10.52
C LYS A 157 -2.48 -0.34 -11.70
N PRO A 158 -1.52 0.04 -12.57
CA PRO A 158 -1.83 0.87 -13.73
C PRO A 158 -2.77 0.14 -14.68
N ALA A 159 -3.77 0.87 -15.20
CA ALA A 159 -4.66 0.35 -16.23
C ALA A 159 -3.94 0.26 -17.58
N GLU A 160 -4.56 -0.43 -18.55
CA GLU A 160 -4.03 -0.46 -19.92
C GLU A 160 -3.90 0.97 -20.49
N GLY A 161 -2.69 1.30 -20.96
CA GLY A 161 -2.34 2.63 -21.48
C GLY A 161 -1.92 3.65 -20.40
N GLU A 162 -2.01 3.33 -19.13
CA GLU A 162 -1.48 4.12 -18.03
C GLU A 162 -0.05 3.66 -17.69
N THR A 163 0.84 4.59 -17.34
CA THR A 163 2.17 4.22 -16.87
C THR A 163 2.19 4.09 -15.34
N THR A 164 3.07 3.24 -14.81
CA THR A 164 3.31 3.14 -13.36
C THR A 164 3.68 4.50 -12.76
N VAL A 165 4.44 5.32 -13.49
CA VAL A 165 4.87 6.65 -13.04
C VAL A 165 3.69 7.62 -12.94
N ASP A 166 2.73 7.58 -13.86
CA ASP A 166 1.55 8.45 -13.80
C ASP A 166 0.63 8.07 -12.63
N LEU A 167 0.38 6.77 -12.44
CA LEU A 167 -0.35 6.28 -11.28
C LEU A 167 0.38 6.61 -9.97
N ALA A 168 1.72 6.41 -9.92
CA ALA A 168 2.53 6.76 -8.75
C ALA A 168 2.39 8.25 -8.38
N ARG A 169 2.38 9.15 -9.38
CA ARG A 169 2.17 10.59 -9.12
C ARG A 169 0.83 10.86 -8.44
N ALA A 170 -0.25 10.25 -8.92
CA ALA A 170 -1.58 10.39 -8.31
C ALA A 170 -1.63 9.85 -6.87
N VAL A 171 -0.98 8.68 -6.63
CA VAL A 171 -0.88 8.05 -5.31
C VAL A 171 -0.06 8.92 -4.36
N ILE A 172 1.13 9.40 -4.76
CA ILE A 172 2.00 10.27 -3.98
C ILE A 172 1.25 11.56 -3.57
N ASP A 173 0.55 12.18 -4.51
CA ASP A 173 -0.25 13.38 -4.22
C ASP A 173 -1.37 13.08 -3.20
N GLN A 174 -2.02 11.93 -3.29
CA GLN A 174 -3.05 11.53 -2.31
C GLN A 174 -2.43 11.24 -0.94
N VAL A 175 -1.29 10.56 -0.87
CA VAL A 175 -0.55 10.28 0.37
C VAL A 175 -0.12 11.58 1.05
N ARG A 176 0.41 12.54 0.29
CA ARG A 176 0.79 13.87 0.79
C ARG A 176 -0.42 14.65 1.31
N ARG A 177 -1.55 14.64 0.58
CA ARG A 177 -2.80 15.27 1.06
C ARG A 177 -3.32 14.66 2.35
N ALA A 178 -3.14 13.35 2.54
CA ALA A 178 -3.53 12.64 3.76
C ALA A 178 -2.52 12.82 4.92
N GLY A 179 -1.36 13.45 4.68
CA GLY A 179 -0.29 13.56 5.67
C GLY A 179 0.27 12.19 6.09
N ALA A 180 0.26 11.21 5.18
CA ALA A 180 0.60 9.81 5.48
C ALA A 180 1.98 9.38 4.97
N GLY A 181 2.79 10.32 4.42
CA GLY A 181 4.07 10.00 3.77
C GLY A 181 5.10 9.32 4.66
N ASP A 182 5.02 9.54 5.96
CA ASP A 182 5.90 8.98 6.98
C ASP A 182 5.63 7.50 7.31
N ARG A 183 4.54 6.91 6.81
CA ARG A 183 4.16 5.50 7.03
C ARG A 183 3.70 4.79 5.76
N VAL A 184 4.23 5.21 4.61
CA VAL A 184 3.88 4.63 3.31
C VAL A 184 5.11 4.03 2.64
N ILE A 185 4.90 2.87 2.01
CA ILE A 185 5.82 2.20 1.10
C ILE A 185 5.14 2.14 -0.26
N LEU A 186 5.83 2.50 -1.34
CA LEU A 186 5.32 2.38 -2.71
C LEU A 186 5.97 1.18 -3.39
N ILE A 187 5.18 0.29 -3.98
CA ILE A 187 5.68 -0.93 -4.64
C ILE A 187 5.92 -0.65 -6.11
N THR A 188 7.12 -1.03 -6.59
CA THR A 188 7.53 -0.99 -7.98
C THR A 188 8.16 -2.32 -8.39
N TYR A 189 8.03 -2.69 -9.67
CA TYR A 189 8.45 -4.02 -10.15
C TYR A 189 9.71 -4.02 -11.02
N ASP A 190 10.12 -2.87 -11.50
CA ASP A 190 11.31 -2.73 -12.32
C ASP A 190 12.17 -1.53 -11.89
N ASP A 191 13.44 -1.58 -12.28
CA ASP A 191 14.46 -0.61 -11.91
C ASP A 191 14.17 0.83 -12.35
N ALA A 192 13.59 1.00 -13.54
CA ALA A 192 13.32 2.34 -14.09
C ALA A 192 12.21 3.02 -13.29
N ASN A 193 11.13 2.29 -13.00
CA ASN A 193 10.03 2.76 -12.16
C ASN A 193 10.50 2.99 -10.72
N ALA A 194 11.32 2.09 -10.15
CA ALA A 194 11.86 2.27 -8.80
C ALA A 194 12.63 3.60 -8.66
N ARG A 195 13.55 3.89 -9.60
CA ARG A 195 14.30 5.16 -9.59
C ARG A 195 13.42 6.38 -9.80
N ALA A 196 12.46 6.30 -10.74
CA ALA A 196 11.55 7.41 -11.01
C ALA A 196 10.66 7.73 -9.80
N VAL A 197 10.07 6.72 -9.18
CA VAL A 197 9.18 6.88 -8.01
C VAL A 197 9.98 7.33 -6.79
N ALA A 198 11.19 6.77 -6.56
CA ALA A 198 12.08 7.19 -5.48
C ALA A 198 12.46 8.66 -5.58
N ALA A 199 12.74 9.15 -6.78
CA ALA A 199 13.05 10.56 -7.02
C ALA A 199 11.85 11.49 -6.81
N MET A 200 10.62 11.03 -7.10
CA MET A 200 9.39 11.80 -6.90
C MET A 200 8.96 11.89 -5.42
N ALA A 201 9.28 10.88 -4.62
CA ALA A 201 8.86 10.77 -3.23
C ALA A 201 10.03 10.38 -2.31
N PRO A 202 11.04 11.25 -2.14
CA PRO A 202 12.23 10.95 -1.31
C PRO A 202 11.88 10.75 0.18
N GLU A 203 10.72 11.18 0.63
CA GLU A 203 10.19 11.01 1.97
C GLU A 203 9.47 9.68 2.21
N MET A 204 9.19 8.90 1.16
CA MET A 204 8.51 7.61 1.24
C MET A 204 9.48 6.48 0.98
N MET A 205 9.24 5.32 1.56
CA MET A 205 9.99 4.12 1.19
C MET A 205 9.48 3.52 -0.13
N ILE A 206 10.38 2.86 -0.84
CA ILE A 206 10.11 2.19 -2.11
C ILE A 206 10.41 0.71 -1.96
N SER A 207 9.42 -0.15 -2.19
CA SER A 207 9.65 -1.57 -2.40
C SER A 207 10.09 -1.79 -3.84
N ALA A 208 11.32 -2.24 -4.02
CA ALA A 208 11.94 -2.47 -5.33
C ALA A 208 12.37 -3.94 -5.48
N GLY A 209 12.12 -4.53 -6.64
CA GLY A 209 12.60 -5.87 -6.97
C GLY A 209 14.12 -5.86 -7.14
N LEU A 210 14.85 -6.55 -6.27
CA LEU A 210 16.31 -6.62 -6.33
C LEU A 210 16.79 -8.06 -6.51
N GLY A 211 17.59 -8.27 -7.54
CA GLY A 211 18.30 -9.52 -7.84
C GLY A 211 19.71 -9.54 -7.27
N GLY A 212 20.30 -8.39 -6.99
CA GLY A 212 21.65 -8.19 -6.49
C GLY A 212 21.84 -6.80 -5.87
N THR A 213 22.98 -6.59 -5.22
CA THR A 213 23.37 -5.26 -4.67
C THR A 213 23.69 -4.24 -5.76
N ASP A 214 24.02 -4.70 -6.98
CA ASP A 214 24.25 -3.83 -8.12
C ASP A 214 22.98 -3.07 -8.56
N ASP A 215 21.80 -3.61 -8.28
CA ASP A 215 20.50 -3.01 -8.59
C ASP A 215 20.24 -1.75 -7.73
N LEU A 216 20.97 -1.60 -6.61
CA LEU A 216 20.93 -0.39 -5.78
C LEU A 216 21.55 0.83 -6.44
N ARG A 217 22.24 0.66 -7.57
CA ARG A 217 22.94 1.75 -8.25
C ARG A 217 21.96 2.86 -8.65
N GLY A 218 22.16 4.06 -8.11
CA GLY A 218 21.29 5.23 -8.33
C GLY A 218 20.02 5.25 -7.44
N LEU A 219 19.91 4.33 -6.47
CA LEU A 219 18.90 4.35 -5.40
C LEU A 219 19.55 4.74 -4.07
N ASN A 220 18.77 5.35 -3.19
CA ASN A 220 19.17 5.64 -1.82
C ASN A 220 18.86 4.43 -0.93
N ALA A 221 19.86 3.67 -0.49
CA ALA A 221 19.67 2.43 0.26
C ALA A 221 18.66 2.54 1.45
N PRO A 222 18.72 3.58 2.32
CA PRO A 222 17.74 3.76 3.40
C PRO A 222 16.29 3.96 2.93
N GLN A 223 16.07 4.27 1.64
CA GLN A 223 14.72 4.42 1.06
C GLN A 223 14.16 3.08 0.56
N ILE A 224 14.97 2.03 0.49
CA ILE A 224 14.62 0.80 -0.22
C ILE A 224 14.23 -0.32 0.73
N LEU A 225 13.07 -0.93 0.46
CA LEU A 225 12.67 -2.24 0.91
C LEU A 225 12.88 -3.22 -0.25
N ALA A 226 13.85 -4.11 -0.15
CA ALA A 226 14.22 -5.02 -1.23
C ALA A 226 13.19 -6.16 -1.34
N TRP A 227 12.35 -6.16 -2.37
CA TRP A 227 11.55 -7.31 -2.74
C TRP A 227 12.44 -8.36 -3.40
N THR A 228 12.57 -9.53 -2.77
CA THR A 228 13.46 -10.61 -3.25
C THR A 228 12.72 -11.82 -3.81
N GLY A 229 11.39 -11.70 -4.00
CA GLY A 229 10.53 -12.69 -4.65
C GLY A 229 9.85 -13.65 -3.67
N THR A 230 9.25 -14.71 -4.24
CA THR A 230 8.48 -15.74 -3.48
C THR A 230 9.00 -17.15 -3.72
N ARG A 231 9.90 -17.35 -4.69
CA ARG A 231 10.25 -18.70 -5.20
C ARG A 231 11.49 -19.27 -4.56
N GLU A 232 12.57 -18.51 -4.50
CA GLU A 232 13.88 -19.00 -4.07
C GLU A 232 14.37 -18.26 -2.83
N GLU A 233 14.81 -19.02 -1.85
CA GLU A 233 15.53 -18.47 -0.71
C GLU A 233 16.97 -18.15 -1.14
N ARG A 234 17.40 -16.92 -0.90
CA ARG A 234 18.71 -16.39 -1.31
C ARG A 234 19.48 -15.79 -0.14
N PRO A 235 19.91 -16.62 0.84
CA PRO A 235 20.51 -16.11 2.08
C PRO A 235 21.77 -15.26 1.87
N ALA A 236 22.56 -15.56 0.83
CA ALA A 236 23.76 -14.76 0.50
C ALA A 236 23.37 -13.36 0.03
N LEU A 237 22.35 -13.23 -0.83
CA LEU A 237 21.80 -11.96 -1.26
C LEU A 237 21.19 -11.18 -0.08
N TRP A 238 20.41 -11.85 0.76
CA TRP A 238 19.75 -11.21 1.90
C TRP A 238 20.77 -10.62 2.89
N ARG A 239 21.86 -11.33 3.17
CA ARG A 239 22.98 -10.79 4.00
C ARG A 239 23.65 -9.59 3.34
N ALA A 240 23.97 -9.68 2.04
CA ALA A 240 24.62 -8.58 1.32
C ALA A 240 23.75 -7.32 1.27
N LEU A 241 22.44 -7.45 1.08
CA LEU A 241 21.50 -6.32 1.12
C LEU A 241 21.44 -5.69 2.52
N ARG A 242 21.37 -6.49 3.57
CA ARG A 242 21.40 -5.99 4.96
C ARG A 242 22.70 -5.27 5.29
N GLU A 243 23.85 -5.80 4.86
CA GLU A 243 25.15 -5.16 5.00
C GLU A 243 25.23 -3.83 4.27
N ALA A 244 24.47 -3.69 3.14
CA ALA A 244 24.31 -2.44 2.41
C ALA A 244 23.28 -1.48 3.05
N GLY A 245 22.69 -1.83 4.20
CA GLY A 245 21.71 -0.99 4.90
C GLY A 245 20.30 -1.06 4.29
N VAL A 246 19.96 -2.14 3.57
CA VAL A 246 18.69 -2.34 2.90
C VAL A 246 17.86 -3.39 3.63
N GLU A 247 16.57 -3.12 3.81
CA GLU A 247 15.62 -4.08 4.35
C GLU A 247 15.29 -5.17 3.33
N VAL A 248 15.15 -6.40 3.81
CA VAL A 248 14.88 -7.56 2.97
C VAL A 248 13.46 -8.04 3.16
N GLN A 249 12.67 -7.94 2.11
CA GLN A 249 11.33 -8.51 2.03
C GLN A 249 11.34 -9.79 1.19
N PHE A 250 10.76 -10.85 1.75
CA PHE A 250 10.53 -12.11 1.05
C PHE A 250 9.07 -12.53 1.18
N GLY A 251 8.47 -13.04 0.09
CA GLY A 251 7.08 -13.44 0.05
C GLY A 251 6.88 -14.93 0.26
N THR A 252 6.00 -15.29 1.19
CA THR A 252 5.47 -16.65 1.36
C THR A 252 4.09 -16.81 0.73
N LEU A 253 3.50 -15.68 0.33
CA LEU A 253 2.22 -15.49 -0.35
C LEU A 253 2.17 -16.10 -1.76
N GLY A 254 0.96 -16.22 -2.33
CA GLY A 254 0.76 -16.65 -3.71
C GLY A 254 -0.55 -17.40 -3.95
N ALA A 255 -0.60 -18.19 -5.01
CA ALA A 255 -1.79 -18.97 -5.33
C ALA A 255 -2.04 -20.04 -4.26
N GLN A 256 -3.29 -20.13 -3.79
CA GLN A 256 -3.71 -21.11 -2.80
C GLN A 256 -3.37 -22.55 -3.26
N GLY A 257 -2.90 -23.37 -2.36
CA GLY A 257 -2.49 -24.75 -2.60
C GLY A 257 -1.04 -24.93 -3.09
N VAL A 258 -0.35 -23.84 -3.52
CA VAL A 258 1.05 -23.91 -4.00
C VAL A 258 2.00 -22.92 -3.33
N ARG A 259 1.46 -21.89 -2.66
CA ARG A 259 2.26 -20.87 -1.93
C ARG A 259 3.00 -21.50 -0.75
N ARG A 260 4.03 -20.80 -0.27
CA ARG A 260 4.82 -21.27 0.88
C ARG A 260 3.99 -21.32 2.15
N ASP A 261 3.10 -20.34 2.38
CA ASP A 261 2.19 -20.33 3.52
C ASP A 261 1.41 -21.65 3.67
N ASP A 262 0.86 -22.19 2.57
CA ASP A 262 0.11 -23.44 2.60
C ASP A 262 1.03 -24.66 2.84
N ARG A 263 2.26 -24.62 2.32
CA ARG A 263 3.23 -25.70 2.54
C ARG A 263 3.72 -25.73 3.97
N TYR A 264 3.97 -24.56 4.59
CA TYR A 264 4.38 -24.45 5.98
C TYR A 264 3.26 -24.87 6.95
N ALA A 265 1.98 -24.67 6.56
CA ALA A 265 0.85 -25.09 7.37
C ALA A 265 0.47 -26.58 7.21
N ALA A 266 1.06 -27.30 6.22
CA ALA A 266 0.60 -28.64 5.82
C ALA A 266 0.79 -29.72 6.90
N ASP A 267 1.81 -29.61 7.74
CA ASP A 267 2.11 -30.54 8.85
C ASP A 267 1.75 -29.97 10.23
N GLY A 268 1.20 -28.74 10.27
CA GLY A 268 0.84 -28.05 11.52
C GLY A 268 2.02 -27.35 12.20
N ASP A 269 3.24 -27.47 11.67
CA ASP A 269 4.42 -26.71 12.09
C ASP A 269 4.66 -25.57 11.08
N VAL A 270 4.76 -24.35 11.57
CA VAL A 270 5.03 -23.16 10.77
C VAL A 270 6.37 -22.52 11.16
N SER A 271 7.28 -23.32 11.71
CA SER A 271 8.58 -22.87 12.20
C SER A 271 9.51 -22.35 11.09
N GLU A 272 9.26 -22.69 9.83
CA GLU A 272 9.99 -22.21 8.65
C GLU A 272 10.01 -20.69 8.53
N TYR A 273 9.00 -19.99 9.03
CA TYR A 273 9.06 -18.52 9.12
C TYR A 273 10.25 -18.03 9.96
N ARG A 274 10.63 -18.77 11.03
CA ARG A 274 11.82 -18.45 11.84
C ARG A 274 13.11 -18.67 11.07
N ASP A 275 13.14 -19.67 10.19
CA ASP A 275 14.31 -19.93 9.36
C ASP A 275 14.55 -18.84 8.33
N LEU A 276 13.50 -18.25 7.75
CA LEU A 276 13.60 -17.08 6.88
C LEU A 276 14.28 -15.90 7.63
N VAL A 277 13.84 -15.62 8.85
CA VAL A 277 14.41 -14.54 9.67
C VAL A 277 15.89 -14.81 10.01
N ARG A 278 16.24 -16.05 10.39
CA ARG A 278 17.63 -16.48 10.64
C ARG A 278 18.52 -16.32 9.41
N GLN A 279 17.97 -16.49 8.23
CA GLN A 279 18.67 -16.33 6.96
C GLN A 279 18.80 -14.88 6.52
N GLY A 280 18.12 -13.94 7.18
CA GLY A 280 18.30 -12.50 6.94
C GLY A 280 17.07 -11.76 6.43
N VAL A 281 15.89 -12.39 6.34
CA VAL A 281 14.63 -11.70 6.02
C VAL A 281 14.20 -10.83 7.19
N THR A 282 13.87 -9.57 6.93
CA THR A 282 13.39 -8.60 7.93
C THR A 282 11.90 -8.26 7.74
N VAL A 283 11.34 -8.54 6.56
CA VAL A 283 9.92 -8.37 6.28
C VAL A 283 9.38 -9.63 5.59
N ILE A 284 8.37 -10.26 6.17
CA ILE A 284 7.68 -11.42 5.58
C ILE A 284 6.36 -10.95 4.98
N ALA A 285 6.22 -11.04 3.64
CA ALA A 285 4.96 -10.79 2.95
C ALA A 285 4.18 -12.11 2.84
N THR A 286 2.95 -12.14 3.36
CA THR A 286 2.21 -13.39 3.59
C THR A 286 0.70 -13.23 3.43
N ASP A 287 0.02 -14.33 3.06
CA ASP A 287 -1.45 -14.46 3.10
C ASP A 287 -1.95 -14.96 4.47
N THR A 288 -1.03 -15.36 5.37
CA THR A 288 -1.37 -15.90 6.69
C THR A 288 -0.65 -15.17 7.83
N PRO A 289 -0.85 -13.83 7.98
CA PRO A 289 -0.06 -13.02 8.91
C PRO A 289 -0.21 -13.44 10.37
N LEU A 290 -1.33 -14.03 10.76
CA LEU A 290 -1.51 -14.56 12.13
C LEU A 290 -0.70 -15.83 12.38
N ALA A 291 -0.45 -16.65 11.38
CA ALA A 291 0.48 -17.80 11.50
C ALA A 291 1.91 -17.31 11.71
N VAL A 292 2.36 -16.30 10.95
CA VAL A 292 3.67 -15.65 11.18
C VAL A 292 3.76 -15.10 12.60
N LYS A 293 2.72 -14.40 13.06
CA LYS A 293 2.67 -13.87 14.43
C LYS A 293 2.78 -14.96 15.48
N SER A 294 2.15 -16.12 15.29
CA SER A 294 2.18 -17.22 16.27
C SER A 294 3.59 -17.77 16.50
N VAL A 295 4.46 -17.70 15.49
CA VAL A 295 5.84 -18.20 15.52
C VAL A 295 6.84 -17.10 15.93
N LEU A 296 6.65 -15.88 15.41
CA LEU A 296 7.61 -14.78 15.52
C LEU A 296 7.17 -13.67 16.48
N GLY A 297 6.36 -14.03 17.47
CA GLY A 297 5.83 -13.04 18.44
C GLY A 297 6.89 -12.23 19.18
N ALA A 298 8.05 -12.83 19.49
CA ALA A 298 9.15 -12.15 20.16
C ALA A 298 9.87 -11.15 19.24
N GLU A 299 10.10 -11.53 17.98
CA GLU A 299 10.72 -10.70 16.95
C GLU A 299 9.80 -9.54 16.54
N LEU A 300 8.48 -9.80 16.44
CA LEU A 300 7.45 -8.77 16.22
C LEU A 300 7.37 -7.79 17.39
N ALA A 301 7.50 -8.28 18.64
CA ALA A 301 7.51 -7.41 19.81
C ALA A 301 8.74 -6.49 19.84
N LYS A 302 9.91 -6.95 19.37
CA LYS A 302 11.07 -6.09 19.19
C LYS A 302 10.86 -5.03 18.13
N ALA A 303 10.28 -5.39 16.98
CA ALA A 303 9.92 -4.42 15.95
C ALA A 303 8.92 -3.38 16.47
N ALA A 304 7.91 -3.80 17.24
CA ALA A 304 6.93 -2.90 17.84
C ALA A 304 7.50 -1.93 18.88
N ALA A 305 8.68 -2.23 19.43
CA ALA A 305 9.40 -1.33 20.34
C ALA A 305 10.28 -0.29 19.61
N CYS A 306 10.43 -0.40 18.28
CA CYS A 306 11.21 0.55 17.49
C CYS A 306 10.52 1.92 17.37
N PRO A 307 11.31 3.01 17.23
CA PRO A 307 10.76 4.34 17.04
C PRO A 307 9.91 4.40 15.78
N ARG A 308 8.66 4.83 15.90
CA ARG A 308 7.76 5.02 14.74
C ARG A 308 7.75 6.49 14.32
N PRO A 309 7.58 6.76 13.02
CA PRO A 309 7.14 8.06 12.58
C PRO A 309 5.78 8.38 13.22
N ARG A 310 5.59 9.60 13.65
CA ARG A 310 4.35 10.06 14.30
C ARG A 310 3.39 10.64 13.28
#